data_a2e55ba72a406a17f5e84d0e7a291721
#
_entry.id   a2e55ba72a406a17f5e84d0e7a291721
#
_cell.length_a   1.000
_cell.length_b   1.000
_cell.length_c   1.000
_cell.angle_alpha   90.00
_cell.angle_beta   90.00
_cell.angle_gamma   90.00
#
_symmetry.space_group_name_H-M   'P 1'
#
loop_
_entity.id
_entity.type
_entity.pdbx_description
1 polymer ?
#
loop_
_entity_poly.entity_id
_entity_poly.type
_entity_poly.pdbx_seq_one_letter_code
_entity_poly.pdbx_strand_id
1 'polypeptide(L)'
;GVYFFSQAITEKEAAEEAQYTINYLHTYGISIDLPIAMDFEYASDSPTGGRLRTANLTREQATNVCLAFCSYVATRGYTPMVYANKSMLTNDMNASTIASRYPIWLAQYNSSATYTGAYSYWQYTSSGTVPGIEGRVDMNFYYSTDGSFSSKINIPVPTGETAPADAKIVYATHIQTYGWEKEETYDGGISGTVGQAKRLEAIKIRNNTGIEGSVEYQVHCQSFGWMDWTMDGDIAGLTGLAKRLEAIRIRLTGQLAEQYDVYYRVQCQTYGWLDWAKNGQTAGSTNYAKRLEAIQIKLVEKGGMAPGNTSKVYVSPLIGYNTHVQTYGWTGTVFDGTTGGTTGHAKRLESISITNLTETSGNVVYRVHGQTYGWQGWRQNGAQAGSIGQAKRLEAIQIKLTGALAEKYDVYYRVHCQTYGWMGWAKNGDPAGTTGHAKRLEAIQIVLRAKGTGAPSASSQPAYVGGAVPQ
;
A
#
# COMPACT_ATOMS: atom_id res chain seq x y z
N GLY A 1 8.84 -0.86 28.82
CA GLY A 1 8.20 -1.32 27.60
C GLY A 1 6.71 -1.16 27.62
N VAL A 2 6.12 -1.39 26.50
CA VAL A 2 4.66 -1.39 26.33
C VAL A 2 4.27 -2.58 25.46
N TYR A 3 3.01 -2.97 25.54
CA TYR A 3 2.46 -3.93 24.58
C TYR A 3 1.15 -3.41 24.00
N PHE A 4 0.81 -3.92 22.84
CA PHE A 4 -0.44 -3.66 22.16
C PHE A 4 -1.17 -4.99 21.94
N PHE A 5 -2.38 -5.13 22.51
CA PHE A 5 -3.23 -6.29 22.30
C PHE A 5 -3.80 -6.25 20.87
N SER A 6 -3.20 -7.03 19.98
CA SER A 6 -3.46 -6.97 18.55
C SER A 6 -4.61 -7.88 18.14
N GLN A 7 -5.49 -7.36 17.29
CA GLN A 7 -6.50 -8.11 16.56
C GLN A 7 -6.37 -7.89 15.05
N ALA A 8 -5.17 -7.51 14.59
CA ALA A 8 -4.86 -7.32 13.18
C ALA A 8 -4.97 -8.66 12.42
N ILE A 9 -5.63 -8.62 11.26
CA ILE A 9 -5.77 -9.75 10.35
C ILE A 9 -5.07 -9.51 9.02
N THR A 10 -4.50 -8.31 8.84
CA THR A 10 -3.70 -7.93 7.67
C THR A 10 -2.40 -7.26 8.11
N GLU A 11 -1.38 -7.34 7.25
CA GLU A 11 -0.10 -6.66 7.46
C GLU A 11 -0.28 -5.14 7.64
N LYS A 12 -1.22 -4.54 6.90
CA LYS A 12 -1.53 -3.11 7.00
C LYS A 12 -2.07 -2.74 8.38
N GLU A 13 -3.07 -3.48 8.87
CA GLU A 13 -3.63 -3.25 10.20
C GLU A 13 -2.58 -3.38 11.30
N ALA A 14 -1.70 -4.38 11.21
CA ALA A 14 -0.62 -4.56 12.17
C ALA A 14 0.36 -3.37 12.20
N ALA A 15 0.68 -2.81 11.04
CA ALA A 15 1.49 -1.60 10.96
C ALA A 15 0.74 -0.36 11.51
N GLU A 16 -0.57 -0.24 11.27
CA GLU A 16 -1.42 0.82 11.83
C GLU A 16 -1.51 0.71 13.38
N GLU A 17 -1.60 -0.50 13.94
CA GLU A 17 -1.56 -0.73 15.39
C GLU A 17 -0.19 -0.35 15.99
N ALA A 18 0.91 -0.72 15.33
CA ALA A 18 2.26 -0.31 15.72
C ALA A 18 2.44 1.22 15.70
N GLN A 19 1.96 1.86 14.66
CA GLN A 19 1.92 3.30 14.51
C GLN A 19 1.13 3.97 15.64
N TYR A 20 -0.08 3.48 15.91
CA TYR A 20 -0.91 3.99 17.01
C TYR A 20 -0.17 3.94 18.34
N THR A 21 0.50 2.82 18.62
CA THR A 21 1.30 2.64 19.86
C THR A 21 2.41 3.67 19.96
N ILE A 22 3.16 3.88 18.89
CA ILE A 22 4.28 4.85 18.87
C ILE A 22 3.77 6.29 18.97
N ASN A 23 2.70 6.63 18.26
CA ASN A 23 2.08 7.95 18.34
C ASN A 23 1.56 8.25 19.75
N TYR A 24 1.02 7.24 20.45
CA TYR A 24 0.60 7.38 21.85
C TYR A 24 1.79 7.71 22.74
N LEU A 25 2.92 7.01 22.62
CA LEU A 25 4.13 7.29 23.37
C LEU A 25 4.61 8.74 23.15
N HIS A 26 4.66 9.19 21.90
CA HIS A 26 5.07 10.56 21.55
C HIS A 26 4.09 11.61 22.07
N THR A 27 2.79 11.40 21.94
CA THR A 27 1.76 12.36 22.38
C THR A 27 1.81 12.60 23.88
N TYR A 28 2.14 11.59 24.65
CA TYR A 28 2.19 11.68 26.11
C TYR A 28 3.62 11.80 26.67
N GLY A 29 4.63 11.96 25.82
CA GLY A 29 6.02 12.11 26.22
C GLY A 29 6.58 10.91 26.99
N ILE A 30 6.10 9.68 26.68
CA ILE A 30 6.49 8.47 27.38
C ILE A 30 7.78 7.91 26.78
N SER A 31 8.86 7.89 27.57
CA SER A 31 10.10 7.19 27.20
C SER A 31 10.08 5.76 27.70
N ILE A 32 10.55 4.84 26.86
CA ILE A 32 10.64 3.42 27.19
C ILE A 32 12.04 2.88 26.92
N ASP A 33 12.53 2.00 27.80
CA ASP A 33 13.82 1.31 27.68
C ASP A 33 13.68 -0.16 27.31
N LEU A 34 12.45 -0.69 27.31
CA LEU A 34 12.11 -2.07 27.02
C LEU A 34 11.28 -2.14 25.72
N PRO A 35 11.12 -3.33 25.10
CA PRO A 35 10.45 -3.47 23.82
C PRO A 35 9.03 -2.93 23.77
N ILE A 36 8.58 -2.67 22.52
CA ILE A 36 7.17 -2.60 22.14
C ILE A 36 6.77 -4.00 21.69
N ALA A 37 5.92 -4.66 22.47
CA ALA A 37 5.47 -6.02 22.19
C ALA A 37 4.12 -6.00 21.44
N MET A 38 4.03 -6.74 20.34
CA MET A 38 2.76 -7.15 19.77
C MET A 38 2.23 -8.31 20.60
N ASP A 39 1.16 -8.09 21.33
CA ASP A 39 0.44 -9.13 22.05
C ASP A 39 -0.54 -9.79 21.06
N PHE A 40 -0.09 -10.88 20.44
CA PHE A 40 -0.80 -11.58 19.37
C PHE A 40 -1.43 -12.86 19.92
N GLU A 41 -2.65 -12.71 20.41
CA GLU A 41 -3.41 -13.84 20.96
C GLU A 41 -4.91 -13.74 20.70
N TYR A 42 -5.60 -14.85 20.80
CA TYR A 42 -7.05 -14.87 20.64
C TYR A 42 -7.75 -14.19 21.82
N ALA A 43 -8.66 -13.27 21.55
CA ALA A 43 -9.40 -12.53 22.57
C ALA A 43 -10.35 -13.42 23.39
N SER A 44 -10.65 -14.62 22.92
CA SER A 44 -11.54 -15.57 23.57
C SER A 44 -11.24 -17.01 23.13
N ASP A 45 -11.46 -17.97 24.02
CA ASP A 45 -11.38 -19.40 23.70
C ASP A 45 -12.58 -19.91 22.87
N SER A 46 -13.65 -19.14 22.79
CA SER A 46 -14.80 -19.46 21.92
C SER A 46 -14.37 -19.48 20.44
N PRO A 47 -14.73 -20.50 19.66
CA PRO A 47 -14.44 -20.57 18.24
C PRO A 47 -14.97 -19.38 17.41
N THR A 48 -15.99 -18.70 17.93
CA THR A 48 -16.60 -17.49 17.33
C THR A 48 -16.16 -16.19 18.03
N GLY A 49 -15.27 -16.28 19.02
CA GLY A 49 -14.82 -15.17 19.84
C GLY A 49 -13.61 -14.45 19.28
N GLY A 50 -13.76 -13.15 19.05
CA GLY A 50 -12.69 -12.29 18.59
C GLY A 50 -12.41 -12.34 17.08
N ARG A 51 -11.92 -11.21 16.58
CA ARG A 51 -11.69 -10.99 15.14
C ARG A 51 -10.57 -11.88 14.60
N LEU A 52 -9.47 -12.00 15.36
CA LEU A 52 -8.31 -12.80 14.95
C LEU A 52 -8.67 -14.28 14.78
N ARG A 53 -9.48 -14.83 15.69
CA ARG A 53 -9.91 -16.23 15.62
C ARG A 53 -10.84 -16.49 14.44
N THR A 54 -11.83 -15.61 14.22
CA THR A 54 -12.81 -15.76 13.13
C THR A 54 -12.21 -15.54 11.74
N ALA A 55 -11.11 -14.82 11.62
CA ALA A 55 -10.40 -14.60 10.37
C ALA A 55 -9.73 -15.87 9.82
N ASN A 56 -9.45 -16.86 10.69
CA ASN A 56 -8.85 -18.14 10.33
C ASN A 56 -7.60 -17.98 9.44
N LEU A 57 -6.64 -17.16 9.89
CA LEU A 57 -5.41 -16.87 9.14
C LEU A 57 -4.59 -18.15 8.93
N THR A 58 -4.00 -18.28 7.74
CA THR A 58 -2.96 -19.29 7.52
C THR A 58 -1.72 -18.96 8.35
N ARG A 59 -0.86 -19.96 8.61
CA ARG A 59 0.42 -19.76 9.33
C ARG A 59 1.28 -18.66 8.71
N GLU A 60 1.30 -18.59 7.38
CA GLU A 60 2.04 -17.57 6.64
C GLU A 60 1.43 -16.18 6.87
N GLN A 61 0.11 -16.04 6.78
CA GLN A 61 -0.58 -14.76 7.03
C GLN A 61 -0.36 -14.26 8.46
N ALA A 62 -0.54 -15.12 9.48
CA ALA A 62 -0.28 -14.74 10.87
C ALA A 62 1.18 -14.32 11.10
N THR A 63 2.13 -15.04 10.50
CA THR A 63 3.56 -14.69 10.53
C THR A 63 3.80 -13.30 9.93
N ASN A 64 3.23 -13.04 8.74
CA ASN A 64 3.41 -11.76 8.04
C ASN A 64 2.78 -10.59 8.80
N VAL A 65 1.66 -10.81 9.48
CA VAL A 65 1.02 -9.82 10.38
C VAL A 65 1.98 -9.46 11.52
N CYS A 66 2.55 -10.45 12.22
CA CYS A 66 3.53 -10.21 13.28
C CYS A 66 4.79 -9.49 12.77
N LEU A 67 5.32 -9.91 11.62
CA LEU A 67 6.49 -9.29 11.01
C LEU A 67 6.21 -7.83 10.57
N ALA A 68 5.00 -7.50 10.13
CA ALA A 68 4.63 -6.15 9.74
C ALA A 68 4.62 -5.18 10.94
N PHE A 69 4.02 -5.58 12.06
CA PHE A 69 4.08 -4.82 13.31
C PHE A 69 5.53 -4.58 13.73
N CYS A 70 6.31 -5.66 13.85
CA CYS A 70 7.69 -5.59 14.29
C CYS A 70 8.57 -4.74 13.36
N SER A 71 8.40 -4.88 12.05
CA SER A 71 9.14 -4.08 11.07
C SER A 71 8.81 -2.59 11.22
N TYR A 72 7.54 -2.24 11.41
CA TYR A 72 7.13 -0.84 11.62
C TYR A 72 7.77 -0.27 12.90
N VAL A 73 7.70 -0.99 14.02
CA VAL A 73 8.32 -0.60 15.30
C VAL A 73 9.83 -0.40 15.13
N ALA A 74 10.51 -1.36 14.49
CA ALA A 74 11.95 -1.30 14.24
C ALA A 74 12.36 -0.08 13.38
N THR A 75 11.58 0.26 12.35
CA THR A 75 11.88 1.43 11.50
C THR A 75 11.72 2.77 12.21
N ARG A 76 11.11 2.78 13.39
CA ARG A 76 10.97 3.96 14.26
C ARG A 76 11.98 3.98 15.42
N GLY A 77 13.00 3.10 15.36
CA GLY A 77 14.09 3.08 16.35
C GLY A 77 13.75 2.39 17.69
N TYR A 78 12.60 1.72 17.78
CA TYR A 78 12.21 0.94 18.94
C TYR A 78 12.53 -0.54 18.76
N THR A 79 12.74 -1.26 19.87
CA THR A 79 12.90 -2.71 19.85
C THR A 79 11.51 -3.37 19.78
N PRO A 80 11.17 -4.08 18.70
CA PRO A 80 9.92 -4.83 18.64
C PRO A 80 10.04 -6.19 19.30
N MET A 81 8.91 -6.78 19.68
CA MET A 81 8.79 -8.13 20.22
C MET A 81 7.42 -8.72 19.85
N VAL A 82 7.34 -10.04 19.76
CA VAL A 82 6.05 -10.75 19.62
C VAL A 82 5.78 -11.55 20.87
N TYR A 83 4.68 -11.24 21.56
CA TYR A 83 4.13 -12.08 22.63
C TYR A 83 3.05 -12.98 22.01
N ALA A 84 3.14 -14.27 22.32
CA ALA A 84 2.12 -15.25 21.98
C ALA A 84 2.22 -16.47 22.90
N ASN A 85 1.10 -17.19 23.07
CA ASN A 85 1.10 -18.44 23.81
C ASN A 85 1.74 -19.59 23.01
N LYS A 86 2.14 -20.65 23.74
CA LYS A 86 2.79 -21.82 23.14
C LYS A 86 1.99 -22.42 21.98
N SER A 87 0.66 -22.49 22.09
CA SER A 87 -0.19 -23.08 21.04
C SER A 87 -0.06 -22.32 19.73
N MET A 88 -0.19 -20.98 19.79
CA MET A 88 -0.08 -20.13 18.60
C MET A 88 1.31 -20.18 17.98
N LEU A 89 2.38 -20.13 18.81
CA LEU A 89 3.76 -20.25 18.33
C LEU A 89 4.02 -21.60 17.63
N THR A 90 3.35 -22.67 18.05
CA THR A 90 3.54 -24.01 17.48
C THR A 90 2.67 -24.25 16.26
N ASN A 91 1.41 -23.82 16.29
CA ASN A 91 0.38 -24.26 15.35
C ASN A 91 -0.03 -23.17 14.35
N ASP A 92 -0.06 -21.89 14.79
CA ASP A 92 -0.78 -20.85 14.05
C ASP A 92 0.17 -19.89 13.33
N MET A 93 1.49 -19.94 13.60
CA MET A 93 2.50 -19.11 12.91
C MET A 93 3.82 -19.85 12.67
N ASN A 94 4.68 -19.31 11.83
CA ASN A 94 6.04 -19.76 11.62
C ASN A 94 6.98 -19.05 12.62
N ALA A 95 6.94 -19.44 13.88
CA ALA A 95 7.65 -18.79 14.97
C ALA A 95 9.18 -18.73 14.75
N SER A 96 9.78 -19.70 14.06
CA SER A 96 11.21 -19.65 13.70
C SER A 96 11.55 -18.52 12.76
N THR A 97 10.65 -18.17 11.83
CA THR A 97 10.81 -17.03 10.93
C THR A 97 10.74 -15.71 11.70
N ILE A 98 9.87 -15.60 12.69
CA ILE A 98 9.79 -14.44 13.57
C ILE A 98 11.06 -14.36 14.44
N ALA A 99 11.43 -15.45 15.11
CA ALA A 99 12.57 -15.52 16.01
C ALA A 99 13.92 -15.25 15.35
N SER A 100 14.04 -15.51 14.02
CA SER A 100 15.25 -15.17 13.27
C SER A 100 15.48 -13.67 13.08
N ARG A 101 14.49 -12.83 13.42
CA ARG A 101 14.52 -11.37 13.22
C ARG A 101 14.22 -10.58 14.48
N TYR A 102 13.28 -11.07 15.28
CA TYR A 102 12.74 -10.35 16.43
C TYR A 102 12.56 -11.27 17.62
N PRO A 103 12.78 -10.79 18.85
CA PRO A 103 12.58 -11.57 20.06
C PRO A 103 11.14 -12.05 20.23
N ILE A 104 10.97 -13.21 20.82
CA ILE A 104 9.69 -13.79 21.20
C ILE A 104 9.54 -13.76 22.71
N TRP A 105 8.36 -13.37 23.18
CA TRP A 105 7.90 -13.48 24.55
C TRP A 105 6.87 -14.61 24.62
N LEU A 106 7.31 -15.74 25.13
CA LEU A 106 6.50 -16.96 25.28
C LEU A 106 5.54 -16.83 26.46
N ALA A 107 4.25 -17.04 26.26
CA ALA A 107 3.30 -17.31 27.32
C ALA A 107 3.06 -18.81 27.46
N GLN A 108 3.49 -19.36 28.62
CA GLN A 108 3.24 -20.75 28.96
C GLN A 108 3.25 -20.91 30.48
N TYR A 109 2.09 -21.02 31.11
CA TYR A 109 1.90 -21.06 32.54
C TYR A 109 2.20 -22.43 33.12
N ASN A 110 3.49 -22.68 33.43
CA ASN A 110 4.02 -23.94 33.94
C ASN A 110 5.25 -23.69 34.85
N SER A 111 5.66 -24.71 35.56
CA SER A 111 6.90 -24.70 36.36
C SER A 111 8.16 -24.77 35.46
N SER A 112 8.03 -25.20 34.23
CA SER A 112 9.11 -25.21 33.22
C SER A 112 8.55 -24.97 31.84
N ALA A 113 9.28 -24.27 30.99
CA ALA A 113 8.90 -24.10 29.58
C ALA A 113 9.11 -25.41 28.81
N THR A 114 8.08 -25.82 28.08
CA THR A 114 8.12 -27.01 27.20
C THR A 114 8.03 -26.64 25.74
N TYR A 115 8.03 -25.34 25.41
CA TYR A 115 8.19 -24.86 24.06
C TYR A 115 9.64 -25.04 23.62
N THR A 116 9.87 -25.61 22.47
CA THR A 116 11.21 -25.96 21.96
C THR A 116 11.79 -24.94 20.98
N GLY A 117 11.01 -23.92 20.60
CA GLY A 117 11.48 -22.83 19.74
C GLY A 117 12.25 -21.77 20.53
N ALA A 118 12.87 -20.82 19.82
CA ALA A 118 13.59 -19.73 20.46
C ALA A 118 12.63 -18.69 21.07
N TYR A 119 12.98 -18.21 22.27
CA TYR A 119 12.29 -17.10 22.97
C TYR A 119 13.28 -16.37 23.87
N SER A 120 13.01 -15.10 24.14
CA SER A 120 13.83 -14.24 25.01
C SER A 120 13.14 -13.95 26.35
N TYR A 121 11.83 -14.00 26.40
CA TYR A 121 11.03 -13.85 27.61
C TYR A 121 10.09 -15.03 27.77
N TRP A 122 9.82 -15.42 28.99
CA TRP A 122 8.87 -16.45 29.34
C TRP A 122 7.97 -15.99 30.49
N GLN A 123 6.68 -15.75 30.18
CA GLN A 123 5.65 -15.56 31.18
C GLN A 123 5.22 -16.93 31.71
N TYR A 124 5.62 -17.23 32.93
CA TYR A 124 5.39 -18.55 33.54
C TYR A 124 4.13 -18.60 34.39
N THR A 125 3.55 -17.45 34.76
CA THR A 125 2.27 -17.34 35.47
C THR A 125 1.63 -15.97 35.26
N SER A 126 0.28 -15.92 35.27
CA SER A 126 -0.54 -14.71 35.32
C SER A 126 -1.17 -14.48 36.70
N SER A 127 -0.68 -15.17 37.73
CA SER A 127 -1.24 -15.12 39.10
C SER A 127 -0.16 -15.08 40.17
N GLY A 128 0.98 -14.47 39.86
CA GLY A 128 2.06 -14.23 40.83
C GLY A 128 1.66 -13.19 41.88
N THR A 129 2.43 -13.15 42.97
CA THR A 129 2.28 -12.16 44.04
C THR A 129 3.60 -11.41 44.22
N VAL A 130 3.51 -10.08 44.26
CA VAL A 130 4.66 -9.20 44.50
C VAL A 130 4.37 -8.35 45.73
N PRO A 131 5.27 -8.30 46.74
CA PRO A 131 5.08 -7.46 47.92
C PRO A 131 4.85 -6.00 47.52
N GLY A 132 3.79 -5.39 48.08
CA GLY A 132 3.40 -4.00 47.77
C GLY A 132 2.50 -3.81 46.56
N ILE A 133 2.15 -4.88 45.81
CA ILE A 133 1.18 -4.84 44.71
C ILE A 133 -0.04 -5.67 45.10
N GLU A 134 -1.21 -5.04 45.10
CA GLU A 134 -2.47 -5.74 45.33
C GLU A 134 -2.94 -6.44 44.05
N GLY A 135 -3.38 -7.69 44.16
CA GLY A 135 -3.92 -8.48 43.05
C GLY A 135 -2.89 -9.43 42.44
N ARG A 136 -3.26 -9.95 41.27
CA ARG A 136 -2.44 -10.90 40.51
C ARG A 136 -1.44 -10.15 39.62
N VAL A 137 -0.23 -10.68 39.52
CA VAL A 137 0.84 -10.11 38.70
C VAL A 137 1.37 -11.16 37.74
N ASP A 138 1.55 -10.76 36.48
CA ASP A 138 2.22 -11.56 35.47
C ASP A 138 3.73 -11.65 35.81
N MET A 139 4.22 -12.88 35.96
CA MET A 139 5.63 -13.10 36.31
C MET A 139 6.38 -13.67 35.11
N ASN A 140 7.57 -13.13 34.90
CA ASN A 140 8.35 -13.43 33.72
C ASN A 140 9.80 -13.76 34.04
N PHE A 141 10.41 -14.65 33.27
CA PHE A 141 11.86 -14.77 33.16
C PHE A 141 12.33 -14.09 31.88
N TYR A 142 13.44 -13.36 31.96
CA TYR A 142 14.19 -12.85 30.84
C TYR A 142 15.49 -13.65 30.69
N TYR A 143 15.75 -14.11 29.48
CA TYR A 143 16.94 -14.87 29.12
C TYR A 143 17.86 -13.98 28.27
N SER A 144 18.87 -13.36 28.89
CA SER A 144 19.93 -12.63 28.19
C SER A 144 21.16 -13.52 28.08
N THR A 145 21.80 -13.51 26.91
CA THR A 145 23.08 -14.19 26.70
C THR A 145 24.27 -13.35 27.14
N ASP A 146 24.10 -12.03 27.33
CA ASP A 146 25.18 -11.06 27.61
C ASP A 146 24.86 -10.04 28.72
N GLY A 147 23.66 -10.11 29.30
CA GLY A 147 23.23 -9.17 30.36
C GLY A 147 22.94 -7.76 29.90
N SER A 148 23.04 -7.47 28.61
CA SER A 148 22.72 -6.17 28.05
C SER A 148 21.37 -6.21 27.29
N PHE A 149 20.45 -5.34 27.69
CA PHE A 149 19.25 -5.05 26.95
C PHE A 149 19.44 -3.71 26.22
N SER A 150 19.61 -3.73 24.90
CA SER A 150 19.63 -2.49 24.13
C SER A 150 18.20 -2.15 23.69
N SER A 151 17.67 -1.06 24.18
CA SER A 151 16.40 -0.48 23.76
C SER A 151 16.42 0.03 22.31
N LYS A 152 17.61 0.14 21.73
CA LYS A 152 17.81 0.58 20.35
C LYS A 152 18.32 -0.59 19.53
N ILE A 153 17.51 -1.06 18.59
CA ILE A 153 18.04 -1.87 17.50
C ILE A 153 19.05 -0.99 16.77
N ASN A 154 20.33 -1.37 16.81
CA ASN A 154 21.30 -0.83 15.89
C ASN A 154 20.94 -1.35 14.50
N ILE A 155 20.05 -0.63 13.80
CA ILE A 155 19.93 -0.82 12.36
C ILE A 155 21.29 -0.40 11.82
N PRO A 156 22.06 -1.30 11.16
CA PRO A 156 23.36 -0.93 10.67
C PRO A 156 23.21 0.34 9.82
N VAL A 157 23.68 1.47 10.32
CA VAL A 157 23.91 2.64 9.50
C VAL A 157 25.02 2.22 8.55
N PRO A 158 24.93 2.51 7.25
CA PRO A 158 26.03 2.27 6.35
C PRO A 158 27.31 2.82 6.98
N THR A 159 28.30 1.96 7.23
CA THR A 159 29.64 2.34 7.74
C THR A 159 30.59 2.64 6.59
N GLY A 160 30.03 2.98 5.40
CA GLY A 160 30.77 3.45 4.24
C GLY A 160 31.21 4.90 4.39
N GLU A 161 31.88 5.44 3.37
CA GLU A 161 32.32 6.82 3.37
C GLU A 161 31.16 7.78 3.71
N THR A 162 31.37 8.58 4.73
CA THR A 162 30.41 9.64 5.09
C THR A 162 30.36 10.68 3.97
N ALA A 163 29.18 11.19 3.66
CA ALA A 163 29.04 12.24 2.67
C ALA A 163 30.02 13.40 2.95
N PRO A 164 30.54 14.09 1.93
CA PRO A 164 31.39 15.27 2.09
C PRO A 164 30.74 16.30 3.00
N ALA A 165 31.53 17.05 3.75
CA ALA A 165 31.03 18.04 4.70
C ALA A 165 30.23 19.18 4.02
N ASP A 166 30.46 19.42 2.74
CA ASP A 166 29.78 20.44 1.91
C ASP A 166 28.52 19.89 1.19
N ALA A 167 28.25 18.58 1.28
CA ALA A 167 26.99 18.01 0.80
C ALA A 167 25.80 18.62 1.54
N LYS A 168 24.74 19.00 0.83
CA LYS A 168 23.58 19.67 1.39
C LYS A 168 22.49 18.72 1.83
N ILE A 169 22.22 17.67 1.03
CA ILE A 169 21.22 16.64 1.31
C ILE A 169 21.84 15.27 1.10
N VAL A 170 21.65 14.40 2.06
CA VAL A 170 22.27 13.06 2.08
C VAL A 170 21.17 12.00 2.21
N TYR A 171 21.29 10.91 1.46
CA TYR A 171 20.30 9.86 1.47
C TYR A 171 20.88 8.48 1.13
N ALA A 172 20.21 7.44 1.55
CA ALA A 172 20.53 6.07 1.21
C ALA A 172 19.25 5.25 1.07
N THR A 173 19.25 4.25 0.19
CA THR A 173 18.12 3.35 -0.04
C THR A 173 18.41 1.92 0.39
N HIS A 174 17.36 1.23 0.86
CA HIS A 174 17.36 -0.21 1.07
C HIS A 174 16.86 -0.89 -0.21
N ILE A 175 17.72 -1.74 -0.78
CA ILE A 175 17.52 -2.36 -2.08
C ILE A 175 17.24 -3.84 -1.90
N GLN A 176 16.26 -4.38 -2.63
CA GLN A 176 15.97 -5.81 -2.68
C GLN A 176 17.25 -6.64 -2.85
N THR A 177 17.49 -7.60 -1.97
CA THR A 177 18.65 -8.53 -1.91
C THR A 177 19.99 -7.91 -1.54
N TYR A 178 20.18 -6.58 -1.70
CA TYR A 178 21.43 -5.91 -1.37
C TYR A 178 21.42 -5.29 0.04
N GLY A 179 20.21 -4.99 0.57
CA GLY A 179 20.08 -4.29 1.83
C GLY A 179 20.33 -2.78 1.69
N TRP A 180 20.76 -2.14 2.77
CA TRP A 180 21.16 -0.74 2.73
C TRP A 180 22.45 -0.56 1.90
N GLU A 181 22.49 0.50 1.08
CA GLU A 181 23.71 0.90 0.39
C GLU A 181 24.84 1.14 1.40
N LYS A 182 26.05 0.73 1.06
CA LYS A 182 27.21 0.87 1.95
C LYS A 182 27.71 2.32 2.05
N GLU A 183 27.55 3.07 0.97
CA GLU A 183 27.94 4.47 0.86
C GLU A 183 26.70 5.35 0.81
N GLU A 184 26.77 6.53 1.45
CA GLU A 184 25.71 7.51 1.36
C GLU A 184 25.78 8.26 0.03
N THR A 185 24.63 8.52 -0.55
CA THR A 185 24.45 9.33 -1.76
C THR A 185 24.08 10.76 -1.37
N TYR A 186 24.47 11.76 -2.16
CA TYR A 186 24.22 13.18 -1.87
C TYR A 186 23.98 14.00 -3.14
N ASP A 187 23.36 15.15 -2.99
CA ASP A 187 23.21 16.27 -3.93
C ASP A 187 22.91 15.92 -5.39
N GLY A 188 21.98 15.01 -5.62
CA GLY A 188 21.55 14.57 -6.95
C GLY A 188 22.26 13.34 -7.48
N GLY A 189 23.09 12.68 -6.68
CA GLY A 189 23.62 11.35 -6.99
C GLY A 189 22.48 10.32 -7.13
N ILE A 190 22.74 9.16 -7.71
CA ILE A 190 21.77 8.08 -7.85
C ILE A 190 21.92 7.14 -6.66
N SER A 191 20.84 7.00 -5.87
CA SER A 191 20.70 5.97 -4.84
C SER A 191 19.72 4.91 -5.34
N GLY A 192 20.09 3.64 -5.21
CA GLY A 192 19.35 2.51 -5.77
C GLY A 192 20.04 1.90 -6.99
N THR A 193 19.28 1.21 -7.83
CA THR A 193 19.81 0.53 -9.03
C THR A 193 19.03 0.90 -10.29
N VAL A 194 19.74 1.02 -11.41
CA VAL A 194 19.15 1.24 -12.73
C VAL A 194 19.41 0.01 -13.61
N GLY A 195 18.35 -0.52 -14.24
CA GLY A 195 18.45 -1.65 -15.15
C GLY A 195 18.65 -3.04 -14.51
N GLN A 196 18.69 -3.13 -13.18
CA GLN A 196 18.87 -4.40 -12.45
C GLN A 196 17.57 -5.04 -11.98
N ALA A 197 16.44 -4.41 -12.26
CA ALA A 197 15.12 -4.88 -11.86
C ALA A 197 14.98 -5.13 -10.32
N LYS A 198 15.71 -4.36 -9.49
CA LYS A 198 15.65 -4.42 -8.04
C LYS A 198 14.75 -3.30 -7.49
N ARG A 199 13.86 -3.65 -6.55
CA ARG A 199 12.99 -2.64 -5.92
C ARG A 199 13.68 -1.92 -4.79
N LEU A 200 13.31 -0.68 -4.59
CA LEU A 200 13.53 0.00 -3.31
C LEU A 200 12.49 -0.49 -2.29
N GLU A 201 12.91 -0.74 -1.05
CA GLU A 201 12.08 -1.18 0.06
C GLU A 201 11.97 -0.14 1.17
N ALA A 202 13.00 0.69 1.35
CA ALA A 202 13.02 1.80 2.29
C ALA A 202 14.02 2.87 1.85
N ILE A 203 13.94 4.05 2.47
CA ILE A 203 14.83 5.19 2.24
C ILE A 203 15.05 5.96 3.54
N LYS A 204 16.25 6.55 3.69
CA LYS A 204 16.61 7.56 4.70
C LYS A 204 17.05 8.82 3.97
N ILE A 205 16.65 9.99 4.47
CA ILE A 205 17.06 11.28 3.91
C ILE A 205 17.34 12.22 5.07
N ARG A 206 18.46 12.94 5.05
CA ARG A 206 18.79 13.91 6.11
C ARG A 206 19.26 15.24 5.55
N ASN A 207 18.94 16.30 6.29
CA ASN A 207 19.51 17.61 6.12
C ASN A 207 20.98 17.60 6.56
N ASN A 208 21.89 18.11 5.74
CA ASN A 208 23.32 18.21 6.05
C ASN A 208 23.84 19.66 5.89
N THR A 209 22.94 20.63 5.71
CA THR A 209 23.32 22.03 5.48
C THR A 209 23.74 22.77 6.75
N GLY A 210 23.40 22.26 7.92
CA GLY A 210 23.53 22.99 9.20
C GLY A 210 22.48 24.09 9.41
N ILE A 211 21.56 24.30 8.45
CA ILE A 211 20.46 25.27 8.56
C ILE A 211 19.31 24.63 9.34
N GLU A 212 18.69 25.40 10.23
CA GLU A 212 17.54 24.95 11.01
C GLU A 212 16.34 24.59 10.11
N GLY A 213 15.75 23.42 10.34
CA GLY A 213 14.65 22.87 9.58
C GLY A 213 14.91 21.42 9.20
N SER A 214 13.87 20.75 8.76
CA SER A 214 13.88 19.31 8.49
C SER A 214 13.58 18.97 7.04
N VAL A 215 14.11 17.83 6.59
CA VAL A 215 13.67 17.15 5.39
C VAL A 215 12.61 16.14 5.80
N GLU A 216 11.36 16.40 5.49
CA GLU A 216 10.25 15.47 5.72
C GLU A 216 9.94 14.70 4.47
N TYR A 217 9.66 13.40 4.61
CA TYR A 217 9.35 12.52 3.48
C TYR A 217 8.35 11.44 3.84
N GLN A 218 7.60 11.01 2.83
CA GLN A 218 6.54 10.03 2.93
C GLN A 218 6.60 9.11 1.71
N VAL A 219 6.45 7.80 1.91
CA VAL A 219 6.48 6.81 0.83
C VAL A 219 5.15 6.09 0.68
N HIS A 220 4.80 5.74 -0.57
CA HIS A 220 3.73 4.79 -0.87
C HIS A 220 4.35 3.40 -0.99
N CYS A 221 3.92 2.48 -0.13
CA CYS A 221 4.44 1.12 -0.05
C CYS A 221 3.38 0.11 -0.48
N GLN A 222 3.81 -0.92 -1.22
CA GLN A 222 2.95 -2.04 -1.64
C GLN A 222 2.15 -2.61 -0.47
N SER A 223 0.84 -2.78 -0.62
CA SER A 223 -0.13 -3.28 0.38
C SER A 223 -0.41 -2.33 1.56
N PHE A 224 0.44 -1.32 1.81
CA PHE A 224 0.30 -0.38 2.92
C PHE A 224 -0.27 0.97 2.46
N GLY A 225 -0.10 1.34 1.19
CA GLY A 225 -0.47 2.67 0.70
C GLY A 225 0.52 3.74 1.17
N TRP A 226 0.06 4.98 1.33
CA TRP A 226 0.86 6.06 1.90
C TRP A 226 1.09 5.80 3.38
N MET A 227 2.38 5.71 3.75
CA MET A 227 2.82 5.62 5.14
C MET A 227 2.90 7.03 5.74
N ASP A 228 3.14 7.13 7.04
CA ASP A 228 3.28 8.44 7.68
C ASP A 228 4.50 9.22 7.20
N TRP A 229 4.43 10.53 7.39
CA TRP A 229 5.58 11.40 7.25
C TRP A 229 6.64 11.07 8.30
N THR A 230 7.89 11.03 7.86
CA THR A 230 9.08 10.86 8.71
C THR A 230 10.11 11.92 8.32
N MET A 231 11.20 12.07 9.08
CA MET A 231 12.15 13.15 8.88
C MET A 231 13.60 12.75 9.20
N ASP A 232 14.52 13.51 8.68
CA ASP A 232 15.95 13.63 9.08
C ASP A 232 16.65 12.33 9.50
N GLY A 233 16.74 11.36 8.60
CA GLY A 233 17.46 10.11 8.80
C GLY A 233 16.61 8.95 9.30
N ASP A 234 15.36 9.19 9.71
CA ASP A 234 14.43 8.12 10.03
C ASP A 234 14.07 7.30 8.78
N ILE A 235 13.67 6.05 8.96
CA ILE A 235 13.36 5.16 7.85
C ILE A 235 11.93 5.38 7.34
N ALA A 236 11.77 5.72 6.05
CA ALA A 236 10.50 5.60 5.34
C ALA A 236 10.48 4.30 4.54
N GLY A 237 9.41 3.51 4.68
CA GLY A 237 9.29 2.18 4.07
C GLY A 237 9.48 1.05 5.07
N LEU A 238 9.62 -0.18 4.59
CA LEU A 238 9.69 -1.38 5.42
C LEU A 238 10.78 -2.32 4.89
N THR A 239 11.72 -2.68 5.76
CA THR A 239 12.77 -3.65 5.43
C THR A 239 12.34 -5.07 5.81
N GLY A 240 12.80 -6.07 5.05
CA GLY A 240 12.58 -7.48 5.37
C GLY A 240 11.19 -8.05 5.07
N LEU A 241 10.24 -7.24 4.59
CA LEU A 241 8.89 -7.68 4.21
C LEU A 241 8.72 -7.88 2.70
N ALA A 242 9.78 -7.68 1.93
CA ALA A 242 9.75 -7.79 0.48
C ALA A 242 8.69 -6.88 -0.19
N LYS A 243 8.37 -5.74 0.42
CA LYS A 243 7.41 -4.74 -0.11
C LYS A 243 8.15 -3.65 -0.89
N ARG A 244 7.64 -3.31 -2.07
CA ARG A 244 8.26 -2.27 -2.90
C ARG A 244 7.76 -0.89 -2.52
N LEU A 245 8.61 0.09 -2.66
CA LEU A 245 8.19 1.49 -2.76
C LEU A 245 7.62 1.73 -4.17
N GLU A 246 6.53 2.49 -4.24
CA GLU A 246 5.82 2.81 -5.48
C GLU A 246 5.83 4.31 -5.79
N ALA A 247 5.82 5.16 -4.76
CA ALA A 247 5.93 6.61 -4.89
C ALA A 247 6.54 7.23 -3.62
N ILE A 248 6.98 8.49 -3.74
CA ILE A 248 7.54 9.28 -2.65
C ILE A 248 7.10 10.74 -2.75
N ARG A 249 7.01 11.40 -1.59
CA ARG A 249 6.87 12.84 -1.42
C ARG A 249 7.98 13.33 -0.50
N ILE A 250 8.58 14.47 -0.82
CA ILE A 250 9.65 15.08 0.00
C ILE A 250 9.38 16.58 0.11
N ARG A 251 9.44 17.13 1.32
CA ARG A 251 9.29 18.56 1.57
C ARG A 251 10.28 19.03 2.61
N LEU A 252 10.53 20.34 2.64
CA LEU A 252 11.38 20.99 3.63
C LEU A 252 10.52 21.76 4.63
N THR A 253 11.05 21.98 5.84
CA THR A 253 10.43 22.81 6.88
C THR A 253 11.42 23.84 7.44
N GLY A 254 10.94 24.79 8.25
CA GLY A 254 11.76 25.79 8.92
C GLY A 254 12.56 26.67 7.95
N GLN A 255 13.68 27.21 8.42
CA GLN A 255 14.58 28.09 7.64
C GLN A 255 15.13 27.36 6.40
N LEU A 256 15.29 26.05 6.45
CA LEU A 256 15.71 25.25 5.29
C LEU A 256 14.74 25.41 4.11
N ALA A 257 13.42 25.43 4.37
CA ALA A 257 12.40 25.64 3.35
C ALA A 257 12.33 27.08 2.81
N GLU A 258 12.84 28.05 3.58
CA GLU A 258 12.93 29.45 3.15
C GLU A 258 14.12 29.66 2.19
N GLN A 259 15.21 28.89 2.37
CA GLN A 259 16.43 29.06 1.59
C GLN A 259 16.52 28.11 0.39
N TYR A 260 15.85 26.95 0.44
CA TYR A 260 15.94 25.94 -0.61
C TYR A 260 14.56 25.46 -1.06
N ASP A 261 14.54 24.98 -2.30
CA ASP A 261 13.53 24.07 -2.87
C ASP A 261 14.14 22.68 -2.96
N VAL A 262 13.41 21.64 -2.56
CA VAL A 262 13.84 20.25 -2.78
C VAL A 262 13.26 19.71 -4.08
N TYR A 263 14.14 19.25 -4.96
CA TYR A 263 13.77 18.55 -6.18
C TYR A 263 14.17 17.08 -6.08
N TYR A 264 13.32 16.20 -6.59
CA TYR A 264 13.58 14.77 -6.59
C TYR A 264 12.90 14.10 -7.78
N ARG A 265 13.53 13.02 -8.27
CA ARG A 265 12.96 12.16 -9.31
C ARG A 265 13.27 10.71 -9.05
N VAL A 266 12.47 9.80 -9.61
CA VAL A 266 12.59 8.38 -9.38
C VAL A 266 12.69 7.60 -10.69
N GLN A 267 13.48 6.52 -10.67
CA GLN A 267 13.46 5.47 -11.69
C GLN A 267 12.33 4.52 -11.34
N CYS A 268 11.32 4.45 -12.19
CA CYS A 268 10.14 3.64 -11.97
C CYS A 268 10.07 2.51 -12.99
N GLN A 269 9.78 1.29 -12.55
CA GLN A 269 9.62 0.11 -13.42
C GLN A 269 8.70 0.42 -14.59
N THR A 270 9.11 0.08 -15.81
CA THR A 270 8.36 0.29 -17.08
C THR A 270 8.40 1.74 -17.57
N TYR A 271 8.44 2.74 -16.67
CA TYR A 271 8.37 4.15 -17.05
C TYR A 271 9.74 4.81 -17.19
N GLY A 272 10.80 4.17 -16.66
CA GLY A 272 12.12 4.77 -16.64
C GLY A 272 12.24 5.91 -15.63
N TRP A 273 13.18 6.83 -15.83
CA TRP A 273 13.27 8.04 -15.06
C TRP A 273 12.06 8.94 -15.33
N LEU A 274 11.33 9.25 -14.27
CA LEU A 274 10.32 10.30 -14.32
C LEU A 274 10.96 11.68 -14.16
N ASP A 275 10.19 12.73 -14.43
CA ASP A 275 10.65 14.11 -14.33
C ASP A 275 10.81 14.55 -12.85
N TRP A 276 11.42 15.71 -12.62
CA TRP A 276 11.70 16.24 -11.30
C TRP A 276 10.45 16.79 -10.62
N ALA A 277 10.05 16.18 -9.53
CA ALA A 277 9.05 16.68 -8.59
C ALA A 277 9.68 17.72 -7.65
N LYS A 278 8.85 18.60 -7.07
CA LYS A 278 9.26 19.71 -6.21
C LYS A 278 8.41 19.77 -4.94
N ASN A 279 9.02 19.99 -3.79
CA ASN A 279 8.36 20.44 -2.55
C ASN A 279 7.03 19.73 -2.21
N GLY A 280 7.06 18.43 -1.97
CA GLY A 280 5.88 17.65 -1.58
C GLY A 280 5.05 17.09 -2.74
N GLN A 281 5.38 17.40 -4.00
CA GLN A 281 4.74 16.75 -5.14
C GLN A 281 5.02 15.24 -5.13
N THR A 282 4.07 14.45 -5.58
CA THR A 282 4.27 13.00 -5.69
C THR A 282 5.22 12.67 -6.85
N ALA A 283 6.26 11.87 -6.59
CA ALA A 283 7.11 11.25 -7.62
C ALA A 283 6.92 9.74 -7.60
N GLY A 284 6.76 9.10 -8.77
CA GLY A 284 6.57 7.65 -8.88
C GLY A 284 5.27 7.23 -9.53
N SER A 285 4.72 6.10 -9.08
CA SER A 285 3.41 5.64 -9.56
C SER A 285 2.64 4.95 -8.43
N THR A 286 1.31 5.04 -8.45
CA THR A 286 0.45 4.26 -7.55
C THR A 286 -0.58 3.46 -8.33
N ASN A 287 -1.10 2.38 -7.72
CA ASN A 287 -2.12 1.48 -8.29
C ASN A 287 -1.71 0.66 -9.53
N TYR A 288 -0.58 0.94 -10.15
CA TYR A 288 -0.05 0.14 -11.28
C TYR A 288 0.89 -0.98 -10.86
N ALA A 289 1.12 -1.15 -9.56
CA ALA A 289 2.04 -2.15 -9.01
C ALA A 289 3.47 -2.02 -9.59
N LYS A 290 3.94 -0.79 -9.85
CA LYS A 290 5.28 -0.50 -10.37
C LYS A 290 6.20 -0.08 -9.24
N ARG A 291 7.37 -0.74 -9.14
CA ARG A 291 8.36 -0.45 -8.11
C ARG A 291 9.20 0.77 -8.47
N LEU A 292 9.65 1.48 -7.45
CA LEU A 292 10.80 2.36 -7.56
C LEU A 292 12.08 1.51 -7.56
N GLU A 293 13.04 1.89 -8.39
CA GLU A 293 14.34 1.21 -8.57
C GLU A 293 15.50 2.09 -8.16
N ALA A 294 15.40 3.41 -8.34
CA ALA A 294 16.36 4.40 -7.92
C ALA A 294 15.73 5.76 -7.67
N ILE A 295 16.46 6.65 -7.00
CA ILE A 295 16.06 8.03 -6.72
C ILE A 295 17.24 8.98 -6.84
N GLN A 296 16.97 10.23 -7.24
CA GLN A 296 17.86 11.37 -7.13
C GLN A 296 17.17 12.48 -6.36
N ILE A 297 17.89 13.12 -5.43
CA ILE A 297 17.35 14.20 -4.59
C ILE A 297 18.36 15.35 -4.57
N LYS A 298 17.91 16.59 -4.76
CA LYS A 298 18.78 17.78 -4.81
C LYS A 298 18.12 18.98 -4.16
N LEU A 299 18.87 19.72 -3.35
CA LEU A 299 18.47 21.06 -2.92
C LEU A 299 18.93 22.07 -3.98
N VAL A 300 18.02 22.99 -4.30
CA VAL A 300 18.27 24.13 -5.20
C VAL A 300 17.91 25.38 -4.42
N GLU A 301 18.68 26.45 -4.55
CA GLU A 301 18.34 27.73 -3.91
C GLU A 301 16.90 28.15 -4.21
N LYS A 302 16.25 28.77 -3.25
CA LYS A 302 14.83 29.12 -3.33
C LYS A 302 14.50 29.89 -4.60
N GLY A 303 13.55 29.36 -5.37
CA GLY A 303 13.17 29.94 -6.67
C GLY A 303 14.13 29.66 -7.83
N GLY A 304 15.22 28.92 -7.60
CA GLY A 304 16.16 28.52 -8.64
C GLY A 304 15.55 27.54 -9.67
N MET A 305 16.24 27.39 -10.80
CA MET A 305 15.77 26.54 -11.89
C MET A 305 15.77 25.05 -11.50
N ALA A 306 14.73 24.34 -11.93
CA ALA A 306 14.66 22.90 -11.78
C ALA A 306 15.85 22.19 -12.45
N PRO A 307 16.36 21.08 -11.89
CA PRO A 307 17.47 20.31 -12.49
C PRO A 307 17.16 19.68 -13.84
N GLY A 308 15.92 19.74 -14.30
CA GLY A 308 15.45 19.20 -15.57
C GLY A 308 13.94 19.35 -15.74
N ASN A 309 13.35 18.56 -16.64
CA ASN A 309 11.90 18.59 -16.89
C ASN A 309 11.09 18.31 -15.62
N THR A 310 9.88 18.89 -15.52
CA THR A 310 8.97 18.76 -14.37
C THR A 310 7.54 18.37 -14.75
N SER A 311 7.30 17.94 -15.99
CA SER A 311 5.95 17.71 -16.53
C SER A 311 5.36 16.34 -16.20
N LYS A 312 6.21 15.31 -16.10
CA LYS A 312 5.78 13.91 -15.89
C LYS A 312 6.43 13.34 -14.63
N VAL A 313 6.08 13.87 -13.48
CA VAL A 313 6.64 13.48 -12.18
C VAL A 313 5.97 12.25 -11.57
N TYR A 314 4.71 11.98 -11.95
CA TYR A 314 3.88 10.96 -11.34
C TYR A 314 2.95 10.31 -12.36
N VAL A 315 2.74 9.00 -12.18
CA VAL A 315 1.87 8.19 -13.03
C VAL A 315 0.87 7.45 -12.13
N SER A 316 -0.41 7.82 -12.24
CA SER A 316 -1.51 7.14 -11.56
C SER A 316 -2.64 6.86 -12.55
N PRO A 317 -3.45 5.81 -12.32
CA PRO A 317 -4.61 5.60 -13.13
C PRO A 317 -5.65 6.70 -12.91
N LEU A 318 -6.36 7.03 -13.97
CA LEU A 318 -7.44 8.01 -13.93
C LEU A 318 -8.79 7.37 -13.57
N ILE A 319 -8.99 6.11 -14.00
CA ILE A 319 -10.23 5.36 -13.78
C ILE A 319 -9.93 3.91 -13.44
N GLY A 320 -10.58 3.39 -12.40
CA GLY A 320 -10.54 1.98 -12.01
C GLY A 320 -11.89 1.32 -12.19
N TYR A 321 -11.90 0.03 -12.53
CA TYR A 321 -13.13 -0.74 -12.62
C TYR A 321 -12.88 -2.22 -12.36
N ASN A 322 -13.87 -2.88 -11.76
CA ASN A 322 -13.89 -4.31 -11.57
C ASN A 322 -15.23 -4.88 -12.04
N THR A 323 -15.22 -6.13 -12.44
CA THR A 323 -16.36 -6.81 -13.02
C THR A 323 -16.68 -8.08 -12.26
N HIS A 324 -17.96 -8.38 -12.07
CA HIS A 324 -18.42 -9.69 -11.61
C HIS A 324 -18.66 -10.58 -12.82
N VAL A 325 -17.90 -11.67 -12.89
CA VAL A 325 -17.93 -12.61 -14.02
C VAL A 325 -18.57 -13.93 -13.56
N GLN A 326 -19.45 -14.48 -14.38
CA GLN A 326 -20.06 -15.79 -14.14
C GLN A 326 -19.01 -16.83 -13.73
N THR A 327 -19.23 -17.52 -12.61
CA THR A 327 -18.38 -18.55 -12.00
C THR A 327 -17.06 -18.07 -11.39
N TYR A 328 -16.54 -16.89 -11.78
CA TYR A 328 -15.30 -16.34 -11.24
C TYR A 328 -15.54 -15.32 -10.11
N GLY A 329 -16.77 -14.78 -10.00
CA GLY A 329 -17.07 -13.75 -9.03
C GLY A 329 -16.47 -12.38 -9.41
N TRP A 330 -16.20 -11.54 -8.41
CA TRP A 330 -15.52 -10.28 -8.61
C TRP A 330 -14.07 -10.49 -9.03
N THR A 331 -13.71 -9.90 -10.15
CA THR A 331 -12.30 -9.85 -10.60
C THR A 331 -11.56 -8.72 -9.90
N GLY A 332 -10.24 -8.75 -9.89
CA GLY A 332 -9.43 -7.64 -9.41
C GLY A 332 -9.70 -6.35 -10.18
N THR A 333 -9.46 -5.19 -9.55
CA THR A 333 -9.57 -3.88 -10.21
C THR A 333 -8.55 -3.75 -11.32
N VAL A 334 -9.01 -3.33 -12.49
CA VAL A 334 -8.19 -2.98 -13.64
C VAL A 334 -8.33 -1.48 -13.95
N PHE A 335 -7.40 -0.92 -14.73
CA PHE A 335 -7.26 0.52 -14.90
C PHE A 335 -7.12 0.91 -16.37
N ASP A 336 -7.55 2.11 -16.72
CA ASP A 336 -7.21 2.88 -17.92
C ASP A 336 -7.10 2.05 -19.22
N GLY A 337 -8.21 1.47 -19.65
CA GLY A 337 -8.29 0.70 -20.89
C GLY A 337 -7.82 -0.75 -20.80
N THR A 338 -7.34 -1.21 -19.62
CA THR A 338 -7.08 -2.64 -19.38
C THR A 338 -8.38 -3.42 -19.40
N THR A 339 -8.38 -4.63 -19.95
CA THR A 339 -9.60 -5.45 -20.06
C THR A 339 -10.11 -5.91 -18.70
N GLY A 340 -11.32 -5.52 -18.31
CA GLY A 340 -12.08 -6.10 -17.20
C GLY A 340 -13.04 -7.16 -17.70
N GLY A 341 -13.09 -8.31 -17.06
CA GLY A 341 -13.85 -9.48 -17.53
C GLY A 341 -12.97 -10.49 -18.26
N THR A 342 -13.58 -11.29 -19.14
CA THR A 342 -12.89 -12.37 -19.87
C THR A 342 -13.26 -12.37 -21.34
N THR A 343 -12.34 -12.78 -22.22
CA THR A 343 -12.60 -13.01 -23.64
C THR A 343 -12.28 -14.49 -23.98
N GLY A 344 -13.08 -15.13 -24.83
CA GLY A 344 -12.85 -16.52 -25.23
C GLY A 344 -13.29 -17.59 -24.21
N HIS A 345 -13.73 -17.18 -23.00
CA HIS A 345 -14.17 -18.13 -21.95
C HIS A 345 -15.69 -18.37 -21.94
N ALA A 346 -16.43 -17.72 -22.85
CA ALA A 346 -17.90 -17.80 -22.92
C ALA A 346 -18.60 -17.48 -21.57
N LYS A 347 -18.00 -16.62 -20.74
CA LYS A 347 -18.54 -16.17 -19.44
C LYS A 347 -19.16 -14.79 -19.54
N ARG A 348 -20.35 -14.61 -18.95
CA ARG A 348 -21.02 -13.31 -18.95
C ARG A 348 -20.53 -12.41 -17.84
N LEU A 349 -20.57 -11.11 -18.08
CA LEU A 349 -20.59 -10.12 -17.02
C LEU A 349 -21.97 -10.09 -16.37
N GLU A 350 -22.00 -10.04 -15.04
CA GLU A 350 -23.21 -9.98 -14.22
C GLU A 350 -23.33 -8.63 -13.50
N SER A 351 -22.20 -8.01 -13.17
CA SER A 351 -22.16 -6.72 -12.51
C SER A 351 -20.83 -5.98 -12.80
N ILE A 352 -20.82 -4.68 -12.56
CA ILE A 352 -19.65 -3.81 -12.68
C ILE A 352 -19.65 -2.73 -11.60
N SER A 353 -18.46 -2.32 -11.17
CA SER A 353 -18.22 -1.15 -10.35
C SER A 353 -17.12 -0.30 -11.00
N ILE A 354 -17.29 1.03 -11.06
CA ILE A 354 -16.39 1.96 -11.74
C ILE A 354 -16.11 3.13 -10.81
N THR A 355 -14.82 3.48 -10.62
CA THR A 355 -14.37 4.50 -9.66
C THR A 355 -13.53 5.58 -10.34
N ASN A 356 -13.82 6.84 -10.05
CA ASN A 356 -12.92 7.96 -10.36
C ASN A 356 -11.68 7.88 -9.44
N LEU A 357 -10.50 7.83 -10.02
CA LEU A 357 -9.22 7.80 -9.31
C LEU A 357 -8.43 9.11 -9.47
N THR A 358 -8.99 10.10 -10.19
CA THR A 358 -8.37 11.42 -10.32
C THR A 358 -8.61 12.24 -9.06
N GLU A 359 -7.75 13.23 -8.82
CA GLU A 359 -7.96 14.27 -7.80
C GLU A 359 -9.02 15.33 -8.24
N THR A 360 -9.56 15.20 -9.46
CA THR A 360 -10.54 16.14 -10.02
C THR A 360 -11.94 15.81 -9.46
N SER A 361 -12.61 16.81 -8.89
CA SER A 361 -13.97 16.65 -8.36
C SER A 361 -14.97 16.30 -9.44
N GLY A 362 -15.93 15.45 -9.11
CA GLY A 362 -16.96 14.96 -10.03
C GLY A 362 -17.11 13.45 -9.96
N ASN A 363 -18.12 12.93 -10.65
CA ASN A 363 -18.48 11.53 -10.59
C ASN A 363 -18.35 10.84 -11.94
N VAL A 364 -17.94 9.58 -11.91
CA VAL A 364 -18.22 8.62 -12.99
C VAL A 364 -19.59 8.03 -12.71
N VAL A 365 -20.55 8.30 -13.61
CA VAL A 365 -21.96 7.88 -13.50
C VAL A 365 -22.24 6.86 -14.58
N TYR A 366 -22.82 5.72 -14.21
CA TYR A 366 -23.04 4.61 -15.15
C TYR A 366 -24.30 3.83 -14.85
N ARG A 367 -24.86 3.19 -15.88
CA ARG A 367 -25.96 2.23 -15.76
C ARG A 367 -25.78 1.10 -16.77
N VAL A 368 -26.41 -0.03 -16.47
CA VAL A 368 -26.35 -1.23 -17.31
C VAL A 368 -27.72 -1.68 -17.76
N HIS A 369 -27.78 -2.33 -18.94
CA HIS A 369 -28.92 -3.09 -19.39
C HIS A 369 -28.71 -4.56 -18.99
N GLY A 370 -29.60 -5.08 -18.17
CA GLY A 370 -29.59 -6.45 -17.71
C GLY A 370 -30.65 -7.30 -18.38
N GLN A 371 -30.34 -8.59 -18.62
CA GLN A 371 -31.31 -9.57 -19.10
C GLN A 371 -32.57 -9.56 -18.21
N THR A 372 -33.75 -9.41 -18.80
CA THR A 372 -35.07 -9.30 -18.16
C THR A 372 -35.32 -8.02 -17.38
N TYR A 373 -34.29 -7.29 -16.93
CA TYR A 373 -34.45 -6.05 -16.16
C TYR A 373 -34.44 -4.79 -17.03
N GLY A 374 -33.94 -4.88 -18.26
CA GLY A 374 -33.77 -3.71 -19.10
C GLY A 374 -32.72 -2.74 -18.53
N TRP A 375 -32.85 -1.45 -18.87
CA TRP A 375 -31.98 -0.40 -18.35
C TRP A 375 -32.28 -0.15 -16.87
N GLN A 376 -31.25 -0.32 -16.05
CA GLN A 376 -31.33 -0.08 -14.61
C GLN A 376 -31.08 1.39 -14.26
N GLY A 377 -31.31 1.76 -13.02
CA GLY A 377 -31.02 3.10 -12.51
C GLY A 377 -29.53 3.42 -12.51
N TRP A 378 -29.20 4.71 -12.63
CA TRP A 378 -27.84 5.22 -12.62
C TRP A 378 -27.15 4.94 -11.27
N ARG A 379 -25.87 4.58 -11.35
CA ARG A 379 -24.94 4.37 -10.21
C ARG A 379 -23.76 5.33 -10.37
N GLN A 380 -22.98 5.51 -9.31
CA GLN A 380 -21.81 6.38 -9.34
C GLN A 380 -20.67 5.88 -8.46
N ASN A 381 -19.46 6.22 -8.83
CA ASN A 381 -18.21 6.07 -8.05
C ASN A 381 -18.15 4.83 -7.14
N GLY A 382 -17.90 3.66 -7.70
CA GLY A 382 -17.75 2.41 -6.96
C GLY A 382 -19.04 1.67 -6.62
N ALA A 383 -20.22 2.29 -6.82
CA ALA A 383 -21.49 1.61 -6.56
C ALA A 383 -21.75 0.51 -7.60
N GLN A 384 -22.23 -0.63 -7.16
CA GLN A 384 -22.52 -1.78 -8.02
C GLN A 384 -23.68 -1.48 -9.01
N ALA A 385 -23.46 -1.78 -10.30
CA ALA A 385 -24.49 -1.82 -11.33
C ALA A 385 -24.59 -3.24 -11.92
N GLY A 386 -25.81 -3.76 -12.04
CA GLY A 386 -26.09 -5.15 -12.42
C GLY A 386 -26.65 -5.98 -11.26
N SER A 387 -26.60 -7.31 -11.38
CA SER A 387 -27.11 -8.23 -10.36
C SER A 387 -26.13 -9.39 -10.14
N ILE A 388 -26.00 -9.83 -8.89
CA ILE A 388 -25.16 -10.95 -8.48
C ILE A 388 -26.06 -12.08 -7.97
N GLY A 389 -25.67 -13.35 -8.26
CA GLY A 389 -26.41 -14.53 -7.77
C GLY A 389 -27.72 -14.83 -8.49
N GLN A 390 -28.11 -14.02 -9.49
CA GLN A 390 -29.38 -14.17 -10.21
C GLN A 390 -29.21 -14.77 -11.62
N ALA A 391 -28.00 -15.13 -11.99
CA ALA A 391 -27.66 -15.69 -13.28
C ALA A 391 -28.11 -14.83 -14.48
N LYS A 392 -28.15 -13.48 -14.31
CA LYS A 392 -28.54 -12.53 -15.36
C LYS A 392 -27.31 -11.88 -15.98
N ARG A 393 -27.27 -11.85 -17.30
CA ARG A 393 -26.16 -11.22 -18.05
C ARG A 393 -26.37 -9.71 -18.17
N LEU A 394 -25.26 -8.99 -18.26
CA LEU A 394 -25.26 -7.63 -18.81
C LEU A 394 -25.28 -7.71 -20.34
N GLU A 395 -26.02 -6.81 -20.97
CA GLU A 395 -26.19 -6.73 -22.42
C GLU A 395 -25.69 -5.42 -23.00
N ALA A 396 -25.79 -4.31 -22.24
CA ALA A 396 -25.26 -3.01 -22.62
C ALA A 396 -24.90 -2.16 -21.38
N ILE A 397 -24.15 -1.09 -21.60
CA ILE A 397 -23.74 -0.13 -20.57
C ILE A 397 -23.72 1.29 -21.14
N GLN A 398 -24.00 2.26 -20.29
CA GLN A 398 -23.74 3.69 -20.52
C GLN A 398 -22.88 4.23 -19.38
N ILE A 399 -21.91 5.09 -19.73
CA ILE A 399 -21.00 5.73 -18.77
C ILE A 399 -20.84 7.19 -19.13
N LYS A 400 -21.05 8.10 -18.17
CA LYS A 400 -20.83 9.55 -18.32
C LYS A 400 -20.10 10.13 -17.13
N LEU A 401 -19.55 11.31 -17.31
CA LEU A 401 -18.88 12.08 -16.27
C LEU A 401 -19.76 13.26 -15.83
N THR A 402 -19.53 13.76 -14.60
CA THR A 402 -20.22 14.97 -14.09
C THR A 402 -19.22 15.90 -13.40
N GLY A 403 -19.61 17.16 -13.16
CA GLY A 403 -18.79 18.16 -12.49
C GLY A 403 -17.48 18.47 -13.23
N ALA A 404 -16.48 18.97 -12.52
CA ALA A 404 -15.18 19.33 -13.10
C ALA A 404 -14.49 18.15 -13.82
N LEU A 405 -14.79 16.91 -13.44
CA LEU A 405 -14.29 15.72 -14.14
C LEU A 405 -14.78 15.69 -15.60
N ALA A 406 -16.02 16.06 -15.86
CA ALA A 406 -16.59 16.12 -17.23
C ALA A 406 -16.08 17.32 -18.04
N GLU A 407 -15.61 18.37 -17.38
CA GLU A 407 -14.98 19.51 -18.04
C GLU A 407 -13.55 19.20 -18.50
N LYS A 408 -12.84 18.38 -17.72
CA LYS A 408 -11.44 18.03 -17.95
C LYS A 408 -11.25 16.82 -18.86
N TYR A 409 -12.16 15.84 -18.80
CA TYR A 409 -12.02 14.56 -19.48
C TYR A 409 -13.25 14.19 -20.32
N ASP A 410 -13.01 13.37 -21.36
CA ASP A 410 -13.99 12.53 -22.02
C ASP A 410 -13.81 11.09 -21.54
N VAL A 411 -14.91 10.36 -21.26
CA VAL A 411 -14.87 8.92 -20.98
C VAL A 411 -15.17 8.15 -22.27
N TYR A 412 -14.24 7.26 -22.64
CA TYR A 412 -14.43 6.31 -23.73
C TYR A 412 -14.51 4.90 -23.17
N TYR A 413 -15.41 4.09 -23.72
CA TYR A 413 -15.56 2.70 -23.31
C TYR A 413 -16.03 1.84 -24.48
N ARG A 414 -15.60 0.56 -24.46
CA ARG A 414 -16.06 -0.45 -25.42
C ARG A 414 -16.25 -1.79 -24.71
N VAL A 415 -17.06 -2.64 -25.28
CA VAL A 415 -17.38 -3.95 -24.71
C VAL A 415 -17.05 -5.07 -25.69
N HIS A 416 -16.65 -6.23 -25.14
CA HIS A 416 -16.62 -7.50 -25.86
C HIS A 416 -17.99 -8.17 -25.68
N CYS A 417 -18.69 -8.37 -26.81
CA CYS A 417 -20.03 -8.91 -26.80
C CYS A 417 -20.05 -10.27 -27.53
N GLN A 418 -20.81 -11.20 -26.99
CA GLN A 418 -21.00 -12.53 -27.58
C GLN A 418 -21.36 -12.41 -29.08
N THR A 419 -20.65 -13.12 -29.94
CA THR A 419 -20.73 -13.16 -31.41
C THR A 419 -20.26 -11.90 -32.15
N TYR A 420 -20.22 -10.74 -31.49
CA TYR A 420 -19.73 -9.48 -32.09
C TYR A 420 -18.23 -9.25 -31.82
N GLY A 421 -17.66 -9.88 -30.78
CA GLY A 421 -16.30 -9.59 -30.35
C GLY A 421 -16.19 -8.19 -29.74
N TRP A 422 -15.04 -7.54 -29.89
CA TRP A 422 -14.86 -6.14 -29.47
C TRP A 422 -15.63 -5.20 -30.37
N MET A 423 -16.59 -4.48 -29.81
CA MET A 423 -17.37 -3.44 -30.45
C MET A 423 -16.61 -2.12 -30.49
N GLY A 424 -17.18 -1.11 -31.18
CA GLY A 424 -16.60 0.22 -31.26
C GLY A 424 -16.59 0.96 -29.91
N TRP A 425 -15.89 2.10 -29.88
CA TRP A 425 -15.84 2.96 -28.70
C TRP A 425 -17.09 3.83 -28.61
N ALA A 426 -17.80 3.75 -27.50
CA ALA A 426 -18.81 4.68 -27.06
C ALA A 426 -18.17 5.84 -26.28
N LYS A 427 -18.86 6.98 -26.17
CA LYS A 427 -18.36 8.19 -25.53
C LYS A 427 -19.44 8.85 -24.67
N ASN A 428 -19.11 9.34 -23.50
CA ASN A 428 -19.85 10.32 -22.68
C ASN A 428 -21.37 10.08 -22.56
N GLY A 429 -21.79 8.84 -22.33
CA GLY A 429 -23.18 8.46 -22.13
C GLY A 429 -23.82 7.75 -23.34
N ASP A 430 -23.12 7.64 -24.47
CA ASP A 430 -23.59 6.81 -25.59
C ASP A 430 -23.65 5.33 -25.14
N PRO A 431 -24.57 4.52 -25.61
CA PRO A 431 -24.63 3.11 -25.24
C PRO A 431 -23.51 2.30 -25.88
N ALA A 432 -23.00 1.29 -25.16
CA ALA A 432 -22.09 0.25 -25.67
C ALA A 432 -22.69 -1.13 -25.41
N GLY A 433 -22.66 -2.01 -26.41
CA GLY A 433 -23.21 -3.36 -26.32
C GLY A 433 -24.44 -3.59 -27.19
N THR A 434 -25.38 -4.44 -26.75
CA THR A 434 -26.58 -4.76 -27.52
C THR A 434 -27.82 -4.77 -26.64
N THR A 435 -28.98 -4.41 -27.24
CA THR A 435 -30.30 -4.64 -26.60
C THR A 435 -31.24 -5.34 -27.59
N GLY A 436 -32.10 -6.24 -27.09
CA GLY A 436 -33.04 -7.01 -27.96
C GLY A 436 -32.40 -8.18 -28.73
N HIS A 437 -31.09 -8.36 -28.62
CA HIS A 437 -30.35 -9.42 -29.35
C HIS A 437 -29.97 -10.62 -28.47
N ALA A 438 -30.31 -10.59 -27.19
CA ALA A 438 -29.99 -11.65 -26.21
C ALA A 438 -28.47 -12.01 -26.16
N LYS A 439 -27.58 -11.04 -26.41
CA LYS A 439 -26.12 -11.21 -26.38
C LYS A 439 -25.53 -10.70 -25.06
N ARG A 440 -24.66 -11.52 -24.45
CA ARG A 440 -24.00 -11.14 -23.20
C ARG A 440 -22.78 -10.26 -23.44
N LEU A 441 -22.51 -9.37 -22.52
CA LEU A 441 -21.20 -8.77 -22.37
C LEU A 441 -20.26 -9.78 -21.70
N GLU A 442 -19.02 -9.86 -22.17
CA GLU A 442 -17.96 -10.78 -21.68
C GLU A 442 -16.79 -9.99 -21.09
N ALA A 443 -16.49 -8.80 -21.64
CA ALA A 443 -15.45 -7.91 -21.15
C ALA A 443 -15.76 -6.44 -21.48
N ILE A 444 -15.02 -5.54 -20.82
CA ILE A 444 -15.12 -4.10 -21.02
C ILE A 444 -13.73 -3.46 -20.92
N GLN A 445 -13.53 -2.37 -21.67
CA GLN A 445 -12.41 -1.44 -21.53
C GLN A 445 -12.95 -0.04 -21.33
N ILE A 446 -12.41 0.70 -20.35
CA ILE A 446 -12.84 2.07 -20.01
C ILE A 446 -11.59 2.93 -19.85
N VAL A 447 -11.59 4.13 -20.44
CA VAL A 447 -10.47 5.07 -20.36
C VAL A 447 -10.96 6.51 -20.27
N LEU A 448 -10.32 7.32 -19.45
CA LEU A 448 -10.45 8.78 -19.47
C LEU A 448 -9.39 9.36 -20.39
N ARG A 449 -9.76 10.32 -21.20
CA ARG A 449 -8.85 11.09 -22.06
C ARG A 449 -9.11 12.58 -21.86
N ALA A 450 -8.07 13.38 -22.00
CA ALA A 450 -8.23 14.83 -21.94
C ALA A 450 -9.34 15.28 -22.91
N LYS A 451 -10.13 16.24 -22.46
CA LYS A 451 -11.29 16.75 -23.21
C LYS A 451 -10.93 17.09 -24.65
N GLY A 452 -11.71 16.59 -25.61
CA GLY A 452 -11.51 16.85 -27.03
C GLY A 452 -10.46 15.97 -27.73
N THR A 453 -9.69 15.14 -26.98
CA THR A 453 -8.83 14.13 -27.64
C THR A 453 -9.67 12.95 -28.09
N GLY A 454 -9.51 12.50 -29.33
CA GLY A 454 -10.31 11.42 -29.93
C GLY A 454 -10.26 10.08 -29.20
N ALA A 455 -11.00 9.08 -29.70
CA ALA A 455 -11.02 7.72 -29.15
C ALA A 455 -9.61 7.07 -29.13
N PRO A 456 -9.35 6.09 -28.22
CA PRO A 456 -8.02 5.43 -28.12
C PRO A 456 -7.54 4.76 -29.41
N SER A 457 -8.47 4.25 -30.21
CA SER A 457 -8.20 3.64 -31.51
C SER A 457 -9.42 3.76 -32.44
N ALA A 458 -9.18 3.74 -33.74
CA ALA A 458 -10.26 3.60 -34.71
C ALA A 458 -10.94 2.22 -34.57
N SER A 459 -12.23 2.16 -34.87
CA SER A 459 -13.00 0.92 -34.94
C SER A 459 -14.00 1.02 -36.11
N SER A 460 -14.10 -0.03 -36.92
CA SER A 460 -15.12 -0.17 -37.95
C SER A 460 -16.43 -0.76 -37.42
N GLN A 461 -16.41 -1.32 -36.20
CA GLN A 461 -17.59 -1.89 -35.57
C GLN A 461 -18.40 -0.81 -34.84
N PRO A 462 -19.76 -0.87 -34.86
CA PRO A 462 -20.58 0.02 -34.07
C PRO A 462 -20.33 -0.20 -32.56
N ALA A 463 -20.48 0.86 -31.78
CA ALA A 463 -20.39 0.75 -30.30
C ALA A 463 -21.63 0.07 -29.72
N TYR A 464 -22.78 0.21 -30.41
CA TYR A 464 -24.05 -0.30 -29.93
C TYR A 464 -24.93 -0.81 -31.10
N VAL A 465 -25.67 -1.89 -30.82
CA VAL A 465 -26.68 -2.47 -31.70
C VAL A 465 -27.97 -2.71 -30.90
N GLY A 466 -29.06 -1.97 -31.27
CA GLY A 466 -30.33 -2.09 -30.55
C GLY A 466 -31.29 -0.95 -30.85
N GLY A 467 -32.41 -0.94 -30.14
CA GLY A 467 -33.41 0.11 -30.21
C GLY A 467 -33.03 1.40 -29.49
N ALA A 468 -33.91 2.39 -29.49
CA ALA A 468 -33.73 3.65 -28.79
C ALA A 468 -33.47 3.41 -27.29
N VAL A 469 -32.53 4.16 -26.73
CA VAL A 469 -32.18 4.08 -25.32
C VAL A 469 -32.95 5.15 -24.54
N PRO A 470 -33.65 4.82 -23.44
CA PRO A 470 -34.29 5.85 -22.62
C PRO A 470 -33.26 6.89 -22.15
N GLN A 471 -33.67 8.16 -22.16
CA GLN A 471 -32.82 9.27 -21.67
C GLN A 471 -32.62 9.24 -20.14
#